data_d7b4f55c2dc0711a08e2261f7e6c0a7a
#
_entry.id   d7b4f55c2dc0711a08e2261f7e6c0a7a
#
_cell.length_a   1.000
_cell.length_b   1.000
_cell.length_c   1.000
_cell.angle_alpha   90.00
_cell.angle_beta   90.00
_cell.angle_gamma   90.00
#
_symmetry.space_group_name_H-M   'P 1'
#
loop_
_entity.id
_entity.type
_entity.pdbx_description
1 polymer ?
#
loop_
_entity_poly.entity_id
_entity_poly.type
_entity_poly.pdbx_seq_one_letter_code
_entity_poly.pdbx_strand_id
1 'polypeptide(L)'
;MLFMVIERFKNRDAKAVYRRFRDQGRMAPDGLTYVESWVEANFDRCFQLMECDDVKLLQQWATHWRDLVDFEFVTVLRSKEAVEIITPAL
;
A
#
# COMPACT_ATOMS: atom_id res chain seq x y z
N MET A 1 -12.93 -0.48 2.48
CA MET A 1 -12.35 -1.01 1.22
C MET A 1 -10.90 -1.38 1.45
N LEU A 2 -10.49 -2.47 0.88
CA LEU A 2 -9.15 -3.01 1.03
C LEU A 2 -8.34 -2.77 -0.25
N PHE A 3 -7.11 -2.30 -0.08
CA PHE A 3 -6.24 -1.95 -1.19
C PHE A 3 -4.88 -2.62 -1.03
N MET A 4 -4.40 -3.23 -2.12
CA MET A 4 -2.99 -3.56 -2.23
C MET A 4 -2.29 -2.36 -2.86
N VAL A 5 -1.40 -1.76 -2.10
CA VAL A 5 -0.57 -0.64 -2.54
C VAL A 5 0.77 -1.21 -3.00
N ILE A 6 1.06 -1.06 -4.28
CA ILE A 6 2.32 -1.52 -4.84
C ILE A 6 3.22 -0.30 -4.98
N GLU A 7 4.36 -0.33 -4.31
CA GLU A 7 5.31 0.77 -4.24
C GLU A 7 6.60 0.36 -4.93
N ARG A 8 7.00 1.13 -5.94
CA ARG A 8 8.30 0.96 -6.57
C ARG A 8 9.22 2.07 -6.10
N PHE A 9 10.36 1.71 -5.54
CA PHE A 9 11.32 2.69 -5.03
C PHE A 9 12.05 3.35 -6.20
N LYS A 10 11.93 4.68 -6.31
CA LYS A 10 12.58 5.44 -7.38
C LYS A 10 14.09 5.30 -7.26
N ASN A 11 14.77 5.16 -8.41
CA ASN A 11 16.20 5.01 -8.50
C ASN A 11 16.74 3.80 -7.72
N ARG A 12 15.88 2.83 -7.41
CA ARG A 12 16.19 1.66 -6.58
C ARG A 12 16.78 2.07 -5.22
N ASP A 13 16.34 3.22 -4.71
CA ASP A 13 16.87 3.80 -3.47
C ASP A 13 15.98 3.48 -2.28
N ALA A 14 16.00 2.23 -1.85
CA ALA A 14 15.30 1.79 -0.66
C ALA A 14 15.76 2.54 0.59
N LYS A 15 17.04 2.87 0.68
CA LYS A 15 17.60 3.52 1.88
C LYS A 15 16.95 4.88 2.15
N ALA A 16 16.67 5.67 1.12
CA ALA A 16 16.00 6.96 1.28
C ALA A 16 14.58 6.77 1.84
N VAL A 17 13.86 5.76 1.36
CA VAL A 17 12.52 5.44 1.84
C VAL A 17 12.55 5.02 3.31
N TYR A 18 13.44 4.11 3.67
CA TYR A 18 13.53 3.61 5.04
C TYR A 18 14.07 4.66 6.03
N ARG A 19 14.94 5.58 5.58
CA ARG A 19 15.36 6.71 6.43
C ARG A 19 14.17 7.60 6.79
N ARG A 20 13.31 7.96 5.81
CA ARG A 20 12.12 8.76 6.09
C ARG A 20 11.15 8.01 7.00
N PHE A 21 10.95 6.74 6.76
CA PHE A 21 10.10 5.91 7.62
C PHE A 21 10.62 5.88 9.08
N ARG A 22 11.91 5.70 9.25
CA ARG A 22 12.54 5.73 10.59
C ARG A 22 12.30 7.06 11.29
N ASP A 23 12.44 8.17 10.55
CA ASP A 23 12.42 9.50 11.14
C ASP A 23 11.00 10.07 11.32
N GLN A 24 10.07 9.71 10.45
CA GLN A 24 8.72 10.30 10.42
C GLN A 24 7.58 9.27 10.48
N GLY A 25 7.87 7.99 10.46
CA GLY A 25 6.87 6.94 10.41
C GLY A 25 6.17 6.86 9.07
N ARG A 26 5.04 6.17 9.05
CA ARG A 26 4.28 5.92 7.81
C ARG A 26 3.56 7.16 7.30
N MET A 27 3.20 8.08 8.19
CA MET A 27 2.47 9.32 7.89
C MET A 27 1.07 9.05 7.30
N ALA A 28 0.46 7.94 7.68
CA ALA A 28 -0.91 7.65 7.27
C ALA A 28 -1.89 8.58 7.98
N PRO A 29 -2.80 9.25 7.23
CA PRO A 29 -3.83 10.08 7.86
C PRO A 29 -4.83 9.21 8.64
N ASP A 30 -5.57 9.85 9.54
CA ASP A 30 -6.65 9.18 10.26
C ASP A 30 -7.66 8.59 9.28
N GLY A 31 -8.09 7.37 9.53
CA GLY A 31 -9.01 6.64 8.65
C GLY A 31 -8.34 5.75 7.63
N LEU A 32 -7.03 5.87 7.43
CA LEU A 32 -6.24 4.96 6.63
C LEU A 32 -5.48 4.00 7.54
N THR A 33 -5.82 2.71 7.49
CA THR A 33 -5.29 1.70 8.39
C THR A 33 -4.29 0.80 7.66
N TYR A 34 -3.11 0.68 8.21
CA TYR A 34 -2.12 -0.31 7.79
C TYR A 34 -2.53 -1.69 8.31
N VAL A 35 -2.56 -2.68 7.41
CA VAL A 35 -2.88 -4.06 7.76
C VAL A 35 -1.62 -4.92 7.81
N GLU A 36 -0.90 -4.99 6.70
CA GLU A 36 0.34 -5.76 6.60
C GLU A 36 1.13 -5.31 5.36
N SER A 37 2.41 -5.66 5.31
CA SER A 37 3.23 -5.37 4.13
C SER A 37 4.33 -6.40 3.92
N TRP A 38 4.79 -6.46 2.68
CA TRP A 38 5.89 -7.33 2.23
C TRP A 38 6.80 -6.52 1.34
N VAL A 39 8.10 -6.77 1.42
CA VAL A 39 9.11 -6.13 0.57
C VAL A 39 9.77 -7.19 -0.27
N GLU A 40 9.97 -6.93 -1.56
CA GLU A 40 10.78 -7.82 -2.38
C GLU A 40 12.16 -8.01 -1.76
N ALA A 41 12.67 -9.23 -1.80
CA ALA A 41 13.96 -9.55 -1.17
C ALA A 41 15.11 -8.71 -1.72
N ASN A 42 15.00 -8.18 -2.96
CA ASN A 42 15.97 -7.30 -3.58
C ASN A 42 15.78 -5.81 -3.26
N PHE A 43 14.77 -5.46 -2.43
CA PHE A 43 14.48 -4.08 -2.00
C PHE A 43 14.10 -3.13 -3.13
N ASP A 44 13.43 -3.61 -4.18
CA ASP A 44 12.94 -2.76 -5.27
C ASP A 44 11.48 -2.33 -5.10
N ARG A 45 10.62 -3.23 -4.53
CA ARG A 45 9.21 -2.95 -4.37
C ARG A 45 8.72 -3.34 -2.98
N CYS A 46 7.68 -2.63 -2.54
CA CYS A 46 6.91 -2.97 -1.34
C CYS A 46 5.45 -3.20 -1.74
N PHE A 47 4.83 -4.21 -1.15
CA PHE A 47 3.41 -4.53 -1.30
C PHE A 47 2.75 -4.28 0.05
N GLN A 48 1.89 -3.29 0.14
CA GLN A 48 1.33 -2.85 1.41
C GLN A 48 -0.19 -2.94 1.38
N LEU A 49 -0.75 -3.72 2.31
CA LEU A 49 -2.19 -3.89 2.42
C LEU A 49 -2.73 -2.81 3.35
N MET A 50 -3.61 -1.96 2.80
CA MET A 50 -4.18 -0.82 3.50
C MET A 50 -5.70 -0.85 3.42
N GLU A 51 -6.36 -0.31 4.42
CA GLU A 51 -7.81 -0.24 4.48
C GLU A 51 -8.28 1.19 4.73
N CYS A 52 -9.30 1.63 3.99
CA CYS A 52 -10.00 2.89 4.22
C CYS A 52 -11.35 2.89 3.50
N ASP A 53 -12.25 3.76 3.92
CA ASP A 53 -13.56 3.95 3.29
C ASP A 53 -13.55 5.06 2.22
N ASP A 54 -12.51 5.88 2.20
CA ASP A 54 -12.38 7.01 1.28
C ASP A 54 -11.01 6.96 0.59
N VAL A 55 -11.02 6.73 -0.73
CA VAL A 55 -9.79 6.63 -1.53
C VAL A 55 -8.96 7.93 -1.52
N LYS A 56 -9.55 9.06 -1.18
CA LYS A 56 -8.80 10.31 -1.01
C LYS A 56 -7.70 10.18 0.03
N LEU A 57 -7.91 9.35 1.06
CA LEU A 57 -6.93 9.13 2.11
C LEU A 57 -5.65 8.46 1.57
N LEU A 58 -5.79 7.56 0.59
CA LEU A 58 -4.64 6.96 -0.09
C LEU A 58 -3.84 8.03 -0.84
N GLN A 59 -4.54 8.93 -1.55
CA GLN A 59 -3.87 10.00 -2.29
C GLN A 59 -3.19 11.00 -1.36
N GLN A 60 -3.82 11.36 -0.25
CA GLN A 60 -3.23 12.23 0.77
C GLN A 60 -1.96 11.61 1.34
N TRP A 61 -2.03 10.33 1.69
CA TRP A 61 -0.88 9.60 2.19
C TRP A 61 0.25 9.56 1.15
N ALA A 62 -0.06 9.25 -0.10
CA ALA A 62 0.92 9.13 -1.16
C ALA A 62 1.69 10.44 -1.40
N THR A 63 1.08 11.61 -1.16
CA THR A 63 1.77 12.89 -1.33
C THR A 63 3.03 13.01 -0.47
N HIS A 64 3.09 12.31 0.66
CA HIS A 64 4.27 12.32 1.53
C HIS A 64 5.44 11.48 1.00
N TRP A 65 5.19 10.66 -0.05
CA TRP A 65 6.15 9.66 -0.51
C TRP A 65 6.44 9.71 -2.00
N ARG A 66 5.68 10.49 -2.80
CA ARG A 66 5.78 10.47 -4.27
C ARG A 66 7.14 10.91 -4.81
N ASP A 67 7.90 11.65 -4.05
CA ASP A 67 9.27 12.02 -4.43
C ASP A 67 10.22 10.81 -4.43
N LEU A 68 9.94 9.79 -3.60
CA LEU A 68 10.78 8.59 -3.44
C LEU A 68 10.16 7.33 -4.03
N VAL A 69 8.83 7.32 -4.27
CA VAL A 69 8.09 6.10 -4.59
C VAL A 69 7.09 6.36 -5.71
N ASP A 70 7.01 5.41 -6.65
CA ASP A 70 5.90 5.32 -7.61
C ASP A 70 4.86 4.36 -7.04
N PHE A 71 3.59 4.78 -7.06
CA PHE A 71 2.47 4.04 -6.47
C PHE A 71 1.56 3.44 -7.52
N GLU A 72 1.08 2.22 -7.24
CA GLU A 72 -0.07 1.62 -7.89
C GLU A 72 -1.04 1.18 -6.80
N PHE A 73 -2.32 1.58 -6.90
CA PHE A 73 -3.36 1.21 -5.95
C PHE A 73 -4.30 0.20 -6.60
N VAL A 74 -4.44 -0.97 -6.00
CA VAL A 74 -5.31 -2.04 -6.51
C VAL A 74 -6.35 -2.36 -5.45
N THR A 75 -7.64 -2.16 -5.77
CA THR A 75 -8.72 -2.59 -4.89
C THR A 75 -8.78 -4.11 -4.90
N VAL A 76 -8.79 -4.71 -3.72
CA VAL A 76 -8.75 -6.17 -3.58
C VAL A 76 -9.85 -6.66 -2.66
N LEU A 77 -10.22 -7.94 -2.86
CA LEU A 77 -11.01 -8.72 -1.92
C LEU A 77 -10.10 -9.78 -1.31
N ARG A 78 -10.40 -10.18 -0.08
CA ARG A 78 -9.76 -11.38 0.44
C ARG A 78 -10.27 -12.59 -0.34
N SER A 79 -9.41 -13.58 -0.56
CA SER A 79 -9.78 -14.77 -1.36
C SER A 79 -11.03 -15.46 -0.82
N LYS A 80 -11.20 -15.49 0.48
CA LYS A 80 -12.40 -16.06 1.11
C LYS A 80 -13.68 -15.35 0.65
N GLU A 81 -13.66 -14.02 0.60
CA GLU A 81 -14.79 -13.22 0.12
C GLU A 81 -15.06 -13.46 -1.36
N ALA A 82 -14.00 -13.56 -2.16
CA ALA A 82 -14.11 -13.86 -3.59
C ALA A 82 -14.79 -15.22 -3.81
N VAL A 83 -14.40 -16.24 -3.05
CA VAL A 83 -15.04 -17.56 -3.11
C VAL A 83 -16.54 -17.49 -2.77
N GLU A 84 -16.89 -16.75 -1.73
CA GLU A 84 -18.28 -16.57 -1.30
C GLU A 84 -19.13 -15.91 -2.40
N ILE A 85 -18.55 -14.96 -3.12
CA ILE A 85 -19.26 -14.23 -4.18
C ILE A 85 -19.42 -15.08 -5.43
N ILE A 86 -18.38 -15.78 -5.86
CA ILE A 86 -18.39 -16.50 -7.15
C ILE A 86 -19.10 -17.84 -7.07
N THR A 87 -19.10 -18.52 -5.91
CA THR A 87 -19.63 -19.86 -5.75
C THR A 87 -21.09 -19.99 -6.20
N PRO A 88 -22.02 -19.08 -5.84
CA PRO A 88 -23.41 -19.18 -6.32
C PRO A 88 -23.57 -19.03 -7.84
N ALA A 89 -22.55 -18.53 -8.55
CA ALA A 89 -22.60 -18.31 -9.99
C ALA A 89 -21.98 -19.48 -10.81
N LEU A 90 -21.43 -20.47 -10.13
CA LEU A 90 -20.75 -21.59 -10.80
C LEU A 90 -21.74 -22.62 -11.37
#